data_11715a38af6effdd7c21b6bc5c3058c0
#
_entry.id   11715a38af6effdd7c21b6bc5c3058c0
#
_cell.length_a   1.000
_cell.length_b   1.000
_cell.length_c   1.000
_cell.angle_alpha   90.00
_cell.angle_beta   90.00
_cell.angle_gamma   90.00
#
_symmetry.space_group_name_H-M   'P 1'
#
loop_
_entity.id
_entity.type
_entity.pdbx_description
1 polymer ?
#
loop_
_entity_poly.entity_id
_entity_poly.type
_entity_poly.pdbx_seq_one_letter_code
_entity_poly.pdbx_strand_id
1 'polypeptide(L)'
;DIHYNHRLALEAAPYIDKIRINPGNIGSEENIRAVIERANEFDLPIRVGVNNGSLEKDIAIKYGAHLSGGVLMPPEAGYPPEALVESALRNIEILESHGFTRTIISVKSSNVPLMVRAYRLLSEACDYPLHLGVTEAGTKDSSNIKSSIGIGALLLDGIGDTLRVSIAARETAQKLEEVRTGFKILRALGLRRFGVEVVSCPTCGREDQGFDTTRI
;
A
#
# COMPACT_ATOMS: atom_id res chain seq x y z
N ASP A 1 -8.71 -1.27 8.52
CA ASP A 1 -7.37 -1.23 9.08
C ASP A 1 -7.45 -1.20 10.61
N ILE A 2 -6.85 -2.17 11.25
CA ILE A 2 -6.87 -2.31 12.72
C ILE A 2 -5.45 -2.28 13.24
N HIS A 3 -5.19 -1.39 14.20
CA HIS A 3 -3.90 -1.20 14.81
C HIS A 3 -3.99 -1.52 16.32
N TYR A 4 -3.03 -2.27 16.84
CA TYR A 4 -2.80 -2.56 18.26
C TYR A 4 -3.93 -3.22 19.05
N ASN A 5 -5.16 -3.25 18.57
CA ASN A 5 -6.30 -3.81 19.28
C ASN A 5 -6.95 -4.97 18.51
N HIS A 6 -6.58 -6.20 18.84
CA HIS A 6 -7.12 -7.42 18.23
C HIS A 6 -8.65 -7.56 18.40
N ARG A 7 -9.23 -7.08 19.52
CA ARG A 7 -10.68 -7.18 19.78
C ARG A 7 -11.51 -6.50 18.70
N LEU A 8 -11.04 -5.36 18.18
CA LEU A 8 -11.72 -4.69 17.08
C LEU A 8 -11.72 -5.53 15.80
N ALA A 9 -10.68 -6.35 15.57
CA ALA A 9 -10.65 -7.29 14.45
C ALA A 9 -11.70 -8.40 14.62
N LEU A 10 -11.82 -8.92 15.85
CA LEU A 10 -12.82 -9.97 16.17
C LEU A 10 -14.26 -9.47 15.99
N GLU A 11 -14.54 -8.27 16.49
CA GLU A 11 -15.87 -7.65 16.41
C GLU A 11 -16.24 -7.25 14.97
N ALA A 12 -15.27 -6.77 14.19
CA ALA A 12 -15.52 -6.31 12.81
C ALA A 12 -15.68 -7.47 11.82
N ALA A 13 -15.11 -8.65 12.10
CA ALA A 13 -15.04 -9.77 11.16
C ALA A 13 -16.38 -10.13 10.49
N PRO A 14 -17.54 -10.20 11.18
CA PRO A 14 -18.82 -10.53 10.55
C PRO A 14 -19.33 -9.51 9.53
N TYR A 15 -18.72 -8.31 9.45
CA TYR A 15 -19.24 -7.17 8.69
C TYR A 15 -18.30 -6.68 7.60
N ILE A 16 -17.20 -7.40 7.35
CA ILE A 16 -16.16 -6.94 6.42
C ILE A 16 -15.69 -8.08 5.50
N ASP A 17 -15.11 -7.71 4.36
CA ASP A 17 -14.60 -8.67 3.38
C ASP A 17 -13.10 -8.95 3.55
N LYS A 18 -12.39 -8.18 4.38
CA LYS A 18 -10.94 -8.29 4.59
C LYS A 18 -10.50 -7.59 5.86
N ILE A 19 -9.60 -8.23 6.61
CA ILE A 19 -8.93 -7.63 7.76
C ILE A 19 -7.56 -7.11 7.34
N ARG A 20 -7.18 -5.91 7.78
CA ARG A 20 -5.78 -5.45 7.69
C ARG A 20 -5.21 -5.34 9.10
N ILE A 21 -4.16 -6.09 9.34
CA ILE A 21 -3.36 -6.04 10.57
C ILE A 21 -1.87 -6.08 10.23
N ASN A 22 -1.07 -5.80 11.24
CA ASN A 22 0.35 -6.15 11.25
C ASN A 22 0.56 -7.12 12.43
N PRO A 23 0.72 -8.45 12.20
CA PRO A 23 0.82 -9.44 13.27
C PRO A 23 1.88 -9.09 14.31
N GLY A 24 3.05 -8.58 13.90
CA GLY A 24 4.11 -8.14 14.82
C GLY A 24 3.73 -7.00 15.76
N ASN A 25 2.62 -6.29 15.51
CA ASN A 25 2.16 -5.14 16.31
C ASN A 25 0.81 -5.35 16.99
N ILE A 26 0.18 -6.54 16.85
CA ILE A 26 -1.18 -6.77 17.39
C ILE A 26 -1.18 -7.36 18.80
N GLY A 27 -0.01 -7.63 19.34
CA GLY A 27 0.18 -8.08 20.71
C GLY A 27 0.72 -9.51 20.80
N SER A 28 0.18 -10.31 21.77
CA SER A 28 0.66 -11.66 22.02
C SER A 28 0.27 -12.65 20.91
N GLU A 29 0.94 -13.80 20.89
CA GLU A 29 0.63 -14.92 20.01
C GLU A 29 -0.84 -15.38 20.12
N GLU A 30 -1.40 -15.33 21.33
CA GLU A 30 -2.82 -15.64 21.59
C GLU A 30 -3.74 -14.68 20.84
N ASN A 31 -3.41 -13.39 20.81
CA ASN A 31 -4.16 -12.37 20.06
C ASN A 31 -4.11 -12.63 18.54
N ILE A 32 -2.95 -13.03 18.04
CA ILE A 32 -2.77 -13.37 16.61
C ILE A 32 -3.63 -14.59 16.29
N ARG A 33 -3.56 -15.63 17.12
CA ARG A 33 -4.35 -16.85 16.96
C ARG A 33 -5.86 -16.55 16.95
N ALA A 34 -6.34 -15.76 17.89
CA ALA A 34 -7.76 -15.37 17.95
C ALA A 34 -8.21 -14.64 16.67
N VAL A 35 -7.38 -13.75 16.11
CA VAL A 35 -7.69 -13.07 14.84
C VAL A 35 -7.69 -14.05 13.67
N ILE A 36 -6.76 -14.99 13.63
CA ILE A 36 -6.70 -16.04 12.58
C ILE A 36 -7.93 -16.96 12.65
N GLU A 37 -8.29 -17.44 13.84
CA GLU A 37 -9.48 -18.25 14.05
C GLU A 37 -10.75 -17.53 13.57
N ARG A 38 -10.87 -16.26 13.91
CA ARG A 38 -11.99 -15.43 13.49
C ARG A 38 -12.00 -15.16 11.98
N ALA A 39 -10.83 -14.94 11.38
CA ALA A 39 -10.69 -14.81 9.93
C ALA A 39 -11.08 -16.11 9.20
N ASN A 40 -10.74 -17.27 9.76
CA ASN A 40 -11.13 -18.57 9.23
C ASN A 40 -12.64 -18.80 9.31
N GLU A 41 -13.27 -18.43 10.44
CA GLU A 41 -14.72 -18.57 10.65
C GLU A 41 -15.55 -17.80 9.59
N PHE A 42 -15.09 -16.62 9.18
CA PHE A 42 -15.76 -15.76 8.21
C PHE A 42 -15.13 -15.79 6.81
N ASP A 43 -14.21 -16.71 6.54
CA ASP A 43 -13.50 -16.85 5.27
C ASP A 43 -12.77 -15.55 4.81
N LEU A 44 -12.26 -14.78 5.75
CA LEU A 44 -11.65 -13.48 5.49
C LEU A 44 -10.17 -13.60 5.16
N PRO A 45 -9.67 -12.93 4.10
CA PRO A 45 -8.25 -12.75 3.91
C PRO A 45 -7.69 -11.72 4.90
N ILE A 46 -6.43 -11.93 5.31
CA ILE A 46 -5.69 -10.99 6.14
C ILE A 46 -4.68 -10.25 5.28
N ARG A 47 -4.72 -8.91 5.30
CA ARG A 47 -3.67 -8.10 4.69
C ARG A 47 -2.63 -7.69 5.72
N VAL A 48 -1.42 -8.19 5.56
CA VAL A 48 -0.23 -7.70 6.26
C VAL A 48 0.13 -6.33 5.71
N GLY A 49 0.22 -5.34 6.59
CA GLY A 49 0.43 -3.95 6.17
C GLY A 49 1.65 -3.32 6.82
N VAL A 50 2.82 -3.48 6.22
CA VAL A 50 4.05 -2.84 6.67
C VAL A 50 4.15 -1.41 6.12
N ASN A 51 4.53 -0.49 6.99
CA ASN A 51 4.84 0.89 6.63
C ASN A 51 6.21 1.27 7.18
N ASN A 52 6.88 2.18 6.51
CA ASN A 52 8.21 2.67 6.91
C ASN A 52 8.26 3.24 8.35
N GLY A 53 7.15 3.81 8.83
CA GLY A 53 7.03 4.35 10.19
C GLY A 53 6.57 3.35 11.26
N SER A 54 6.36 2.07 10.95
CA SER A 54 5.79 1.07 11.87
C SER A 54 6.53 -0.27 11.84
N LEU A 55 7.85 -0.23 11.60
CA LEU A 55 8.71 -1.41 11.69
C LEU A 55 8.80 -1.91 13.14
N GLU A 56 8.97 -3.21 13.30
CA GLU A 56 9.27 -3.84 14.59
C GLU A 56 10.59 -3.28 15.13
N LYS A 57 10.65 -3.10 16.46
CA LYS A 57 11.75 -2.40 17.12
C LYS A 57 13.12 -3.02 16.85
N ASP A 58 13.20 -4.35 16.83
CA ASP A 58 14.44 -5.08 16.57
C ASP A 58 14.89 -4.94 15.11
N ILE A 59 13.96 -4.99 14.16
CA ILE A 59 14.23 -4.74 12.73
C ILE A 59 14.70 -3.29 12.55
N ALA A 60 13.98 -2.34 13.16
CA ALA A 60 14.35 -0.93 13.07
C ALA A 60 15.80 -0.69 13.57
N ILE A 61 16.18 -1.28 14.71
CA ILE A 61 17.53 -1.19 15.26
C ILE A 61 18.56 -1.86 14.34
N LYS A 62 18.25 -3.06 13.82
CA LYS A 62 19.11 -3.76 12.87
C LYS A 62 19.46 -2.92 11.65
N TYR A 63 18.50 -2.11 11.19
CA TYR A 63 18.65 -1.24 10.03
C TYR A 63 18.98 0.23 10.38
N GLY A 64 19.56 0.47 11.56
CA GLY A 64 20.21 1.73 11.90
C GLY A 64 19.38 2.70 12.73
N ALA A 65 18.22 2.30 13.24
CA ALA A 65 17.52 3.12 14.22
C ALA A 65 18.31 3.21 15.54
N HIS A 66 18.27 4.36 16.16
CA HIS A 66 18.95 4.62 17.42
C HIS A 66 18.03 5.26 18.45
N LEU A 67 18.37 5.09 19.73
CA LEU A 67 17.61 5.73 20.82
C LEU A 67 18.13 7.15 21.04
N SER A 68 17.23 8.12 20.98
CA SER A 68 17.49 9.52 21.32
C SER A 68 16.42 10.00 22.29
N GLY A 69 16.81 10.41 23.51
CA GLY A 69 15.85 10.83 24.54
C GLY A 69 14.82 9.77 24.93
N GLY A 70 15.13 8.47 24.79
CA GLY A 70 14.19 7.37 25.03
C GLY A 70 13.21 7.06 23.90
N VAL A 71 13.29 7.79 22.79
CA VAL A 71 12.50 7.58 21.59
C VAL A 71 13.35 6.90 20.50
N LEU A 72 12.78 5.91 19.84
CA LEU A 72 13.45 5.24 18.72
C LEU A 72 13.36 6.13 17.48
N MET A 73 14.50 6.62 17.03
CA MET A 73 14.62 7.49 15.85
C MET A 73 15.08 6.66 14.65
N PRO A 74 14.49 6.88 13.46
CA PRO A 74 14.97 6.25 12.25
C PRO A 74 16.36 6.78 11.87
N PRO A 75 17.13 6.04 11.04
CA PRO A 75 18.39 6.56 10.48
C PRO A 75 18.12 7.82 9.64
N GLU A 76 19.09 8.74 9.58
CA GLU A 76 18.97 10.00 8.81
C GLU A 76 18.63 9.77 7.33
N ALA A 77 19.21 8.74 6.72
CA ALA A 77 18.92 8.34 5.33
C ALA A 77 17.56 7.63 5.16
N GLY A 78 16.82 7.40 6.24
CA GLY A 78 15.65 6.53 6.27
C GLY A 78 16.01 5.03 6.23
N TYR A 79 15.01 4.17 6.41
CA TYR A 79 15.24 2.72 6.33
C TYR A 79 15.44 2.29 4.87
N PRO A 80 16.32 1.30 4.61
CA PRO A 80 16.45 0.71 3.28
C PRO A 80 15.22 -0.17 2.95
N PRO A 81 14.95 -0.46 1.67
CA PRO A 81 13.82 -1.29 1.26
C PRO A 81 13.83 -2.69 1.87
N GLU A 82 15.01 -3.25 2.13
CA GLU A 82 15.21 -4.55 2.77
C GLU A 82 14.57 -4.63 4.17
N ALA A 83 14.54 -3.52 4.92
CA ALA A 83 13.90 -3.47 6.23
C ALA A 83 12.38 -3.71 6.14
N LEU A 84 11.72 -3.15 5.12
CA LEU A 84 10.29 -3.35 4.90
C LEU A 84 10.00 -4.79 4.44
N VAL A 85 10.87 -5.34 3.60
CA VAL A 85 10.75 -6.71 3.10
C VAL A 85 10.92 -7.70 4.25
N GLU A 86 11.95 -7.56 5.08
CA GLU A 86 12.17 -8.42 6.25
C GLU A 86 10.98 -8.36 7.23
N SER A 87 10.45 -7.18 7.51
CA SER A 87 9.26 -7.04 8.34
C SER A 87 8.04 -7.74 7.70
N ALA A 88 7.85 -7.61 6.39
CA ALA A 88 6.75 -8.27 5.69
C ALA A 88 6.87 -9.80 5.75
N LEU A 89 8.04 -10.36 5.45
CA LEU A 89 8.30 -11.79 5.46
C LEU A 89 8.13 -12.38 6.87
N ARG A 90 8.63 -11.72 7.90
CA ARG A 90 8.44 -12.12 9.30
C ARG A 90 6.94 -12.21 9.66
N ASN A 91 6.16 -11.23 9.25
CA ASN A 91 4.72 -11.24 9.52
C ASN A 91 3.98 -12.33 8.74
N ILE A 92 4.47 -12.71 7.55
CA ILE A 92 3.97 -13.85 6.78
C ILE A 92 4.29 -15.14 7.52
N GLU A 93 5.53 -15.35 7.94
CA GLU A 93 5.96 -16.53 8.71
C GLU A 93 5.10 -16.75 9.96
N ILE A 94 4.75 -15.67 10.66
CA ILE A 94 3.83 -15.75 11.81
C ILE A 94 2.46 -16.31 11.38
N LEU A 95 1.87 -15.82 10.29
CA LEU A 95 0.59 -16.33 9.80
C LEU A 95 0.70 -17.77 9.33
N GLU A 96 1.74 -18.12 8.59
CA GLU A 96 2.00 -19.48 8.08
C GLU A 96 2.24 -20.48 9.21
N SER A 97 2.92 -20.10 10.29
CA SER A 97 3.13 -20.95 11.47
C SER A 97 1.82 -21.36 12.15
N HIS A 98 0.75 -20.59 11.93
CA HIS A 98 -0.62 -20.90 12.36
C HIS A 98 -1.47 -21.55 11.23
N GLY A 99 -0.85 -21.95 10.11
CA GLY A 99 -1.55 -22.57 8.98
C GLY A 99 -2.42 -21.61 8.17
N PHE A 100 -2.21 -20.30 8.28
CA PHE A 100 -3.01 -19.29 7.58
C PHE A 100 -2.27 -18.78 6.33
N THR A 101 -2.86 -19.03 5.14
CA THR A 101 -2.27 -18.69 3.84
C THR A 101 -3.09 -17.71 3.00
N ARG A 102 -4.31 -17.35 3.42
CA ARG A 102 -5.13 -16.33 2.74
C ARG A 102 -4.62 -14.91 3.05
N THR A 103 -3.38 -14.67 2.66
CA THR A 103 -2.64 -13.45 2.99
C THR A 103 -2.47 -12.55 1.78
N ILE A 104 -2.60 -11.26 1.98
CA ILE A 104 -2.26 -10.20 1.03
C ILE A 104 -1.20 -9.34 1.68
N ILE A 105 -0.24 -8.81 0.91
CA ILE A 105 0.87 -8.05 1.51
C ILE A 105 0.91 -6.63 0.97
N SER A 106 1.25 -5.69 1.83
CA SER A 106 1.57 -4.32 1.42
C SER A 106 2.78 -3.79 2.17
N VAL A 107 3.73 -3.22 1.42
CA VAL A 107 4.91 -2.51 1.94
C VAL A 107 4.86 -1.07 1.41
N LYS A 108 4.46 -0.13 2.26
CA LYS A 108 4.19 1.24 1.85
C LYS A 108 5.21 2.22 2.42
N SER A 109 5.56 3.21 1.61
CA SER A 109 6.39 4.34 2.01
C SER A 109 5.89 5.63 1.35
N SER A 110 6.21 6.77 1.94
CA SER A 110 6.05 8.09 1.32
C SER A 110 7.15 8.41 0.30
N ASN A 111 8.27 7.67 0.38
CA ASN A 111 9.37 7.72 -0.57
C ASN A 111 9.09 6.73 -1.72
N VAL A 112 8.76 7.25 -2.89
CA VAL A 112 8.35 6.44 -4.05
C VAL A 112 9.46 5.51 -4.55
N PRO A 113 10.71 5.94 -4.76
CA PRO A 113 11.82 5.06 -5.15
C PRO A 113 12.04 3.90 -4.17
N LEU A 114 12.00 4.18 -2.87
CA LEU A 114 12.14 3.16 -1.82
C LEU A 114 10.99 2.15 -1.90
N MET A 115 9.76 2.63 -2.01
CA MET A 115 8.57 1.78 -2.11
C MET A 115 8.65 0.85 -3.33
N VAL A 116 9.00 1.38 -4.50
CA VAL A 116 9.11 0.59 -5.74
C VAL A 116 10.17 -0.50 -5.57
N ARG A 117 11.34 -0.18 -5.02
CA ARG A 117 12.38 -1.17 -4.74
C ARG A 117 11.94 -2.23 -3.74
N ALA A 118 11.24 -1.85 -2.67
CA ALA A 118 10.72 -2.78 -1.67
C ALA A 118 9.71 -3.78 -2.27
N TYR A 119 8.79 -3.32 -3.11
CA TYR A 119 7.84 -4.22 -3.78
C TYR A 119 8.51 -5.14 -4.80
N ARG A 120 9.52 -4.68 -5.54
CA ARG A 120 10.30 -5.54 -6.46
C ARG A 120 10.99 -6.65 -5.69
N LEU A 121 11.71 -6.33 -4.61
CA LEU A 121 12.35 -7.31 -3.74
C LEU A 121 11.33 -8.29 -3.12
N LEU A 122 10.18 -7.78 -2.69
CA LEU A 122 9.14 -8.60 -2.10
C LEU A 122 8.51 -9.56 -3.11
N SER A 123 8.29 -9.11 -4.36
CA SER A 123 7.75 -9.95 -5.44
C SER A 123 8.70 -11.08 -5.88
N GLU A 124 10.00 -10.92 -5.64
CA GLU A 124 10.99 -11.98 -5.85
C GLU A 124 11.06 -12.96 -4.66
N ALA A 125 10.63 -12.52 -3.48
CA ALA A 125 10.77 -13.27 -2.22
C ALA A 125 9.52 -14.11 -1.86
N CYS A 126 8.34 -13.80 -2.41
CA CYS A 126 7.11 -14.53 -2.11
C CYS A 126 6.05 -14.39 -3.21
N ASP A 127 5.15 -15.38 -3.30
CA ASP A 127 4.07 -15.47 -4.30
C ASP A 127 2.72 -14.93 -3.80
N TYR A 128 2.67 -14.23 -2.67
CA TYR A 128 1.44 -13.67 -2.13
C TYR A 128 0.96 -12.45 -2.92
N PRO A 129 -0.36 -12.27 -3.08
CA PRO A 129 -0.92 -11.08 -3.72
C PRO A 129 -0.45 -9.79 -3.05
N LEU A 130 -0.09 -8.79 -3.87
CA LEU A 130 0.46 -7.53 -3.43
C LEU A 130 -0.55 -6.38 -3.53
N HIS A 131 -0.70 -5.63 -2.44
CA HIS A 131 -1.54 -4.44 -2.39
C HIS A 131 -0.72 -3.18 -2.48
N LEU A 132 -0.73 -2.53 -3.64
CA LEU A 132 0.10 -1.36 -3.94
C LEU A 132 -0.46 -0.08 -3.34
N GLY A 133 0.41 0.85 -2.99
CA GLY A 133 0.03 2.21 -2.62
C GLY A 133 1.15 3.00 -1.99
N VAL A 134 1.16 4.30 -2.27
CA VAL A 134 2.01 5.27 -1.58
C VAL A 134 1.28 5.73 -0.32
N THR A 135 1.94 5.69 0.83
CA THR A 135 1.39 6.24 2.09
C THR A 135 1.83 7.69 2.27
N GLU A 136 1.03 8.49 2.98
CA GLU A 136 1.37 9.89 3.26
C GLU A 136 1.74 10.68 1.99
N ALA A 137 0.97 10.45 0.93
CA ALA A 137 1.28 11.01 -0.38
C ALA A 137 1.03 12.53 -0.49
N GLY A 138 0.37 13.13 0.51
CA GLY A 138 0.13 14.58 0.61
C GLY A 138 -1.19 15.03 0.02
N THR A 139 -1.21 16.28 -0.48
CA THR A 139 -2.37 16.88 -1.14
C THR A 139 -2.77 16.12 -2.41
N LYS A 140 -3.93 16.43 -2.97
CA LYS A 140 -4.44 15.78 -4.19
C LYS A 140 -3.39 15.76 -5.31
N ASP A 141 -2.78 16.88 -5.62
CA ASP A 141 -1.80 16.99 -6.73
C ASP A 141 -0.54 16.18 -6.45
N SER A 142 0.04 16.34 -5.25
CA SER A 142 1.21 15.56 -4.83
C SER A 142 0.91 14.06 -4.83
N SER A 143 -0.24 13.65 -4.30
CA SER A 143 -0.68 12.26 -4.26
C SER A 143 -0.89 11.68 -5.65
N ASN A 144 -1.51 12.43 -6.56
CA ASN A 144 -1.72 11.97 -7.94
C ASN A 144 -0.38 11.69 -8.63
N ILE A 145 0.60 12.59 -8.48
CA ILE A 145 1.93 12.40 -9.07
C ILE A 145 2.64 11.20 -8.45
N LYS A 146 2.76 11.17 -7.12
CA LYS A 146 3.46 10.09 -6.42
C LYS A 146 2.83 8.73 -6.66
N SER A 147 1.49 8.64 -6.61
CA SER A 147 0.76 7.40 -6.83
C SER A 147 0.85 6.94 -8.27
N SER A 148 0.76 7.86 -9.24
CA SER A 148 0.90 7.50 -10.67
C SER A 148 2.29 6.95 -10.97
N ILE A 149 3.35 7.57 -10.43
CA ILE A 149 4.72 7.09 -10.60
C ILE A 149 4.92 5.74 -9.89
N GLY A 150 4.61 5.68 -8.59
CA GLY A 150 4.93 4.52 -7.77
C GLY A 150 4.11 3.27 -8.11
N ILE A 151 2.79 3.43 -8.22
CA ILE A 151 1.88 2.33 -8.60
C ILE A 151 2.09 1.98 -10.08
N GLY A 152 2.25 3.00 -10.94
CA GLY A 152 2.44 2.80 -12.37
C GLY A 152 3.71 2.03 -12.71
N ALA A 153 4.84 2.34 -12.06
CA ALA A 153 6.10 1.62 -12.25
C ALA A 153 5.95 0.12 -11.92
N LEU A 154 5.30 -0.21 -10.80
CA LEU A 154 5.10 -1.59 -10.38
C LEU A 154 4.13 -2.35 -11.31
N LEU A 155 3.03 -1.71 -11.72
CA LEU A 155 2.09 -2.33 -12.64
C LEU A 155 2.69 -2.58 -14.04
N LEU A 156 3.63 -1.73 -14.49
CA LEU A 156 4.39 -1.96 -15.73
C LEU A 156 5.34 -3.15 -15.60
N ASP A 157 5.85 -3.42 -14.41
CA ASP A 157 6.66 -4.62 -14.12
C ASP A 157 5.79 -5.89 -13.94
N GLY A 158 4.45 -5.78 -14.03
CA GLY A 158 3.52 -6.89 -13.76
C GLY A 158 3.32 -7.17 -12.26
N ILE A 159 3.74 -6.25 -11.38
CA ILE A 159 3.67 -6.40 -9.93
C ILE A 159 2.43 -5.69 -9.39
N GLY A 160 1.59 -6.41 -8.63
CA GLY A 160 0.45 -5.88 -7.89
C GLY A 160 -0.91 -6.37 -8.36
N ASP A 161 -1.77 -6.69 -7.38
CA ASP A 161 -3.10 -7.30 -7.57
C ASP A 161 -4.22 -6.34 -7.18
N THR A 162 -3.97 -5.52 -6.18
CA THR A 162 -4.87 -4.47 -5.73
C THR A 162 -4.11 -3.19 -5.45
N LEU A 163 -4.79 -2.05 -5.48
CA LEU A 163 -4.15 -0.77 -5.24
C LEU A 163 -5.01 0.19 -4.41
N ARG A 164 -4.36 1.14 -3.75
CA ARG A 164 -5.00 2.29 -3.12
C ARG A 164 -4.19 3.55 -3.36
N VAL A 165 -4.86 4.58 -3.88
CA VAL A 165 -4.36 5.96 -3.85
C VAL A 165 -4.71 6.58 -2.50
N SER A 166 -3.81 7.35 -1.88
CA SER A 166 -4.01 7.99 -0.58
C SER A 166 -3.90 9.50 -0.72
N ILE A 167 -5.01 10.20 -0.54
CA ILE A 167 -5.10 11.67 -0.59
C ILE A 167 -5.41 12.18 0.82
N ALA A 168 -4.70 13.22 1.27
CA ALA A 168 -5.05 13.93 2.49
C ALA A 168 -6.35 14.71 2.28
N ALA A 169 -7.48 14.11 2.70
CA ALA A 169 -8.81 14.62 2.47
C ALA A 169 -9.66 14.59 3.75
N ARG A 170 -10.41 15.66 4.01
CA ARG A 170 -11.36 15.75 5.13
C ARG A 170 -12.75 15.28 4.74
N GLU A 171 -13.15 15.54 3.50
CA GLU A 171 -14.51 15.29 3.01
C GLU A 171 -14.60 13.99 2.21
N THR A 172 -15.74 13.30 2.29
CA THR A 172 -15.99 12.05 1.56
C THR A 172 -15.87 12.23 0.04
N ALA A 173 -16.33 13.37 -0.49
CA ALA A 173 -16.21 13.66 -1.92
C ALA A 173 -14.76 13.68 -2.40
N GLN A 174 -13.84 14.20 -1.58
CA GLN A 174 -12.40 14.19 -1.87
C GLN A 174 -11.81 12.78 -1.81
N LYS A 175 -12.33 11.91 -0.93
CA LYS A 175 -11.91 10.51 -0.86
C LYS A 175 -12.34 9.70 -2.10
N LEU A 176 -13.44 10.06 -2.75
CA LEU A 176 -13.83 9.45 -4.02
C LEU A 176 -12.81 9.71 -5.13
N GLU A 177 -12.04 10.79 -5.04
CA GLU A 177 -10.95 11.05 -5.98
C GLU A 177 -9.82 10.01 -5.87
N GLU A 178 -9.61 9.37 -4.72
CA GLU A 178 -8.66 8.26 -4.58
C GLU A 178 -9.03 7.12 -5.54
N VAL A 179 -10.30 6.75 -5.59
CA VAL A 179 -10.80 5.69 -6.48
C VAL A 179 -10.70 6.11 -7.95
N ARG A 180 -11.12 7.34 -8.26
CA ARG A 180 -11.04 7.88 -9.62
C ARG A 180 -9.61 7.95 -10.13
N THR A 181 -8.67 8.37 -9.30
CA THR A 181 -7.24 8.40 -9.65
C THR A 181 -6.70 6.99 -9.86
N GLY A 182 -7.08 6.02 -9.02
CA GLY A 182 -6.72 4.62 -9.23
C GLY A 182 -7.19 4.08 -10.59
N PHE A 183 -8.44 4.36 -10.99
CA PHE A 183 -8.95 4.00 -12.31
C PHE A 183 -8.23 4.72 -13.45
N LYS A 184 -7.88 6.01 -13.28
CA LYS A 184 -7.10 6.76 -14.28
C LYS A 184 -5.71 6.14 -14.49
N ILE A 185 -5.03 5.72 -13.42
CA ILE A 185 -3.74 5.02 -13.50
C ILE A 185 -3.90 3.73 -14.31
N LEU A 186 -4.87 2.88 -13.96
CA LEU A 186 -5.11 1.62 -14.68
C LEU A 186 -5.45 1.84 -16.15
N ARG A 187 -6.22 2.89 -16.45
CA ARG A 187 -6.56 3.26 -17.83
C ARG A 187 -5.34 3.73 -18.62
N ALA A 188 -4.53 4.61 -18.04
CA ALA A 188 -3.32 5.14 -18.67
C ALA A 188 -2.30 4.03 -19.00
N LEU A 189 -2.33 2.92 -18.26
CA LEU A 189 -1.50 1.74 -18.49
C LEU A 189 -2.16 0.70 -19.41
N GLY A 190 -3.37 0.95 -19.92
CA GLY A 190 -4.11 0.00 -20.73
C GLY A 190 -4.63 -1.23 -19.99
N LEU A 191 -4.49 -1.29 -18.67
CA LEU A 191 -4.91 -2.41 -17.82
C LEU A 191 -6.42 -2.44 -17.60
N ARG A 192 -7.09 -1.32 -17.77
CA ARG A 192 -8.55 -1.21 -17.68
C ARG A 192 -9.08 -0.23 -18.70
N ARG A 193 -10.16 -0.64 -19.38
CA ARG A 193 -10.84 0.19 -20.40
C ARG A 193 -12.27 0.48 -19.93
N PHE A 194 -12.67 1.75 -19.95
CA PHE A 194 -14.05 2.20 -19.78
C PHE A 194 -14.24 3.58 -20.41
N GLY A 195 -15.37 3.75 -21.08
CA GLY A 195 -15.68 4.99 -21.81
C GLY A 195 -14.79 5.24 -23.03
N VAL A 196 -14.93 6.43 -23.59
CA VAL A 196 -14.15 6.89 -24.76
C VAL A 196 -12.81 7.43 -24.26
N GLU A 197 -11.73 7.10 -24.97
CA GLU A 197 -10.43 7.73 -24.75
C GLU A 197 -10.32 8.97 -25.62
N VAL A 198 -10.20 10.14 -25.01
CA VAL A 198 -10.01 11.40 -25.70
C VAL A 198 -8.51 11.67 -25.78
N VAL A 199 -7.98 11.68 -27.01
CA VAL A 199 -6.62 12.10 -27.30
C VAL A 199 -6.68 13.53 -27.84
N SER A 200 -6.21 14.49 -27.05
CA SER A 200 -6.12 15.89 -27.46
C SER A 200 -4.72 16.19 -27.97
N CYS A 201 -4.60 16.54 -29.22
CA CYS A 201 -3.35 17.00 -29.80
C CYS A 201 -3.29 18.54 -29.69
N PRO A 202 -2.25 19.14 -29.04
CA PRO A 202 -2.12 20.59 -28.93
C PRO A 202 -1.73 21.26 -30.27
N THR A 203 -1.87 20.55 -31.39
CA THR A 203 -1.37 20.91 -32.71
C THR A 203 0.15 21.16 -32.72
N CYS A 204 0.81 20.95 -33.82
CA CYS A 204 2.24 21.28 -33.96
C CYS A 204 2.35 22.80 -33.94
N GLY A 205 2.41 23.48 -32.77
CA GLY A 205 2.47 24.92 -32.45
C GLY A 205 2.70 25.99 -33.52
N ARG A 206 2.40 25.67 -34.78
CA ARG A 206 2.64 26.46 -35.98
C ARG A 206 1.39 26.64 -36.84
N GLU A 207 0.27 25.98 -36.52
CA GLU A 207 -0.99 26.16 -37.21
C GLU A 207 -2.11 26.51 -36.26
N ASP A 208 -2.72 27.66 -36.48
CA ASP A 208 -3.96 28.05 -35.82
C ASP A 208 -5.11 27.23 -36.42
N GLN A 209 -5.64 26.26 -35.68
CA GLN A 209 -6.75 25.42 -36.10
C GLN A 209 -8.11 26.14 -35.92
N GLY A 210 -8.11 27.37 -35.42
CA GLY A 210 -9.34 28.15 -35.21
C GLY A 210 -10.27 27.63 -34.11
N PHE A 211 -9.86 26.63 -33.31
CA PHE A 211 -10.60 26.11 -32.15
C PHE A 211 -9.70 25.69 -30.99
N ASP A 212 -10.21 25.82 -29.78
CA ASP A 212 -9.49 25.48 -28.56
C ASP A 212 -9.60 23.97 -28.27
N THR A 213 -8.50 23.24 -28.52
CA THR A 213 -8.39 21.79 -28.29
C THR A 213 -8.41 21.38 -26.82
N THR A 214 -8.35 22.34 -25.90
CA THR A 214 -8.42 22.10 -24.44
C THR A 214 -9.85 22.06 -23.89
N ARG A 215 -10.84 22.42 -24.72
CA ARG A 215 -12.27 22.45 -24.38
C ARG A 215 -13.01 21.23 -24.93
N ILE A 216 -12.62 20.04 -24.47
CA ILE A 216 -13.34 18.79 -24.76
C ILE A 216 -13.87 18.17 -23.48
#